data_a2a4bcc6468f8aef7671e265d6d414a0
#
_entry.id   a2a4bcc6468f8aef7671e265d6d414a0
#
_cell.length_a   1.000
_cell.length_b   1.000
_cell.length_c   1.000
_cell.angle_alpha   90.00
_cell.angle_beta   90.00
_cell.angle_gamma   90.00
#
_symmetry.space_group_name_H-M   'P 1'
#
loop_
_entity.id
_entity.type
_entity.pdbx_description
1 polymer ?
#
loop_
_entity_poly.entity_id
_entity_poly.type
_entity_poly.pdbx_seq_one_letter_code
_entity_poly.pdbx_strand_id
1 'polypeptide(L)'
;MNRIFLALLAAVTLAGCSKPEVKEVKKEGFRLSDTMMQQIVLDTVRLRPVQDELVLTGEIAANGDKTVKVYPLVGGVVEQLRVQLGDKVTKGQLLAVIKSSEIADVQNQTTAATSDLDIARKNLAVAEDMYKAGLNSDRDVVLARAEVTKARGTVGKNVKQLGVYGIGKDGMYELRAPISGFITEKNATDHEQFNNDNVGNLFTISDLDDVWIMANVFESDISKVKMGYSADVTTLSYPDKHFRGHIDKVFNVLDPESKVMKVRVRLDNPGYLLKPEMYAQVRVENTEGAKALAIPAKSVVFDKDRNFVMVFKDRTHVETRPVTISKTVGDYSYVTAGLKAGDVLIAKDQLLVYDELND
;
A
#
# COMPACT_ATOMS: atom_id res chain seq x y z
N MET A 1 67.92 70.90 70.21
CA MET A 1 66.61 70.53 70.69
C MET A 1 65.94 69.88 69.58
N ASN A 2 65.42 68.66 69.67
CA ASN A 2 64.67 67.83 68.66
C ASN A 2 65.48 66.87 67.82
N ARG A 3 66.23 65.93 68.37
CA ARG A 3 66.76 64.78 67.61
C ARG A 3 66.83 63.50 68.42
N ILE A 4 66.18 63.35 69.58
CA ILE A 4 66.30 62.20 70.46
C ILE A 4 64.91 61.46 70.65
N PHE A 5 63.80 61.90 70.02
CA PHE A 5 62.48 61.27 70.25
C PHE A 5 61.96 60.36 69.13
N LEU A 6 62.81 60.07 68.11
CA LEU A 6 62.39 59.24 66.93
C LEU A 6 63.02 57.84 66.92
N ALA A 7 63.73 57.42 67.95
CA ALA A 7 64.44 56.11 67.99
C ALA A 7 63.86 55.04 68.89
N LEU A 8 62.69 55.28 69.53
CA LEU A 8 62.11 54.31 70.49
C LEU A 8 60.70 53.74 70.08
N LEU A 9 60.24 53.95 68.79
CA LEU A 9 58.96 53.46 68.31
C LEU A 9 59.07 52.45 67.18
N ALA A 10 60.26 51.88 66.88
CA ALA A 10 60.53 50.96 65.79
C ALA A 10 60.80 49.50 66.19
N ALA A 11 60.45 49.06 67.41
CA ALA A 11 60.89 47.75 67.94
C ALA A 11 59.75 46.83 68.42
N VAL A 12 58.43 46.99 68.01
CA VAL A 12 57.38 46.17 68.53
C VAL A 12 56.42 45.77 67.40
N THR A 13 56.87 45.35 66.22
CA THR A 13 55.93 44.72 65.22
C THR A 13 56.61 43.59 64.43
N LEU A 14 57.19 42.65 65.11
CA LEU A 14 57.65 41.38 64.55
C LEU A 14 57.08 40.20 65.37
N ALA A 15 55.72 40.10 65.47
CA ALA A 15 55.07 38.93 65.98
C ALA A 15 54.18 38.40 64.88
N GLY A 16 54.62 37.37 64.22
CA GLY A 16 54.01 36.22 63.64
C GLY A 16 52.63 36.37 63.00
N CYS A 17 52.59 36.51 61.66
CA CYS A 17 51.52 35.93 60.84
C CYS A 17 52.02 34.60 60.25
N SER A 18 51.74 33.48 60.96
CA SER A 18 51.75 32.17 60.31
C SER A 18 50.55 32.12 59.35
N LYS A 19 50.83 32.09 58.04
CA LYS A 19 49.81 31.75 57.04
C LYS A 19 49.17 30.37 57.37
N PRO A 20 47.85 30.22 57.43
CA PRO A 20 47.24 28.89 57.51
C PRO A 20 47.67 28.18 56.20
N GLU A 21 48.27 27.03 56.36
CA GLU A 21 48.52 26.05 55.32
C GLU A 21 47.17 25.64 54.78
N VAL A 22 46.79 26.19 53.63
CA VAL A 22 45.64 25.72 52.86
C VAL A 22 45.98 24.29 52.43
N LYS A 23 45.53 23.31 53.17
CA LYS A 23 45.51 21.92 52.69
C LYS A 23 44.79 21.95 51.37
N GLU A 24 45.54 21.78 50.27
CA GLU A 24 44.97 21.41 48.96
C GLU A 24 44.10 20.16 49.23
N VAL A 25 42.78 20.34 49.25
CA VAL A 25 41.84 19.25 49.16
C VAL A 25 42.11 18.67 47.78
N LYS A 26 42.87 17.58 47.68
CA LYS A 26 42.91 16.73 46.49
C LYS A 26 41.47 16.44 46.16
N LYS A 27 40.95 17.02 45.06
CA LYS A 27 39.69 16.59 44.50
C LYS A 27 39.79 15.07 44.35
N GLU A 28 39.02 14.32 45.17
CA GLU A 28 38.91 12.89 44.97
C GLU A 28 38.46 12.69 43.53
N GLY A 29 39.27 11.97 42.77
CA GLY A 29 38.99 11.73 41.35
C GLY A 29 37.59 11.08 41.23
N PHE A 30 36.83 11.52 40.26
CA PHE A 30 35.49 10.97 39.96
C PHE A 30 35.52 9.43 40.02
N ARG A 31 34.55 8.85 40.76
CA ARG A 31 34.38 7.41 40.84
C ARG A 31 32.90 7.08 40.89
N LEU A 32 32.46 6.27 39.98
CA LEU A 32 31.07 5.72 39.99
C LEU A 32 30.86 4.93 41.27
N SER A 33 29.88 5.36 42.06
CA SER A 33 29.44 4.66 43.28
C SER A 33 28.81 3.31 42.97
N ASP A 34 28.73 2.41 43.93
CA ASP A 34 28.05 1.13 43.73
C ASP A 34 26.56 1.29 43.41
N THR A 35 25.92 2.33 43.93
CA THR A 35 24.54 2.69 43.60
C THR A 35 24.38 3.15 42.16
N MET A 36 25.27 4.02 41.65
CA MET A 36 25.27 4.45 40.27
C MET A 36 25.53 3.28 39.33
N MET A 37 26.45 2.39 39.64
CA MET A 37 26.75 1.21 38.82
C MET A 37 25.56 0.24 38.68
N GLN A 38 24.66 0.21 39.66
CA GLN A 38 23.43 -0.60 39.57
C GLN A 38 22.35 0.03 38.72
N GLN A 39 22.38 1.34 38.54
CA GLN A 39 21.38 2.11 37.76
C GLN A 39 21.75 2.28 36.30
N ILE A 40 23.03 2.44 36.00
CA ILE A 40 23.51 2.62 34.62
C ILE A 40 23.38 1.35 33.79
N VAL A 41 23.10 1.50 32.50
CA VAL A 41 23.16 0.44 31.50
C VAL A 41 24.28 0.77 30.52
N LEU A 42 25.15 -0.20 30.29
CA LEU A 42 26.23 -0.07 29.33
C LEU A 42 25.83 -0.65 28.00
N ASP A 43 26.20 0.02 26.89
CA ASP A 43 26.04 -0.51 25.55
C ASP A 43 27.32 -0.26 24.73
N THR A 44 27.56 -1.08 23.74
CA THR A 44 28.78 -1.04 22.93
C THR A 44 28.48 -0.44 21.55
N VAL A 45 29.31 0.50 21.12
CA VAL A 45 29.25 1.13 19.79
C VAL A 45 29.50 0.07 18.71
N ARG A 46 28.54 -0.10 17.81
CA ARG A 46 28.61 -1.09 16.72
C ARG A 46 28.30 -0.45 15.37
N LEU A 47 28.89 -1.00 14.31
CA LEU A 47 28.49 -0.69 12.96
C LEU A 47 27.12 -1.32 12.69
N ARG A 48 26.14 -0.49 12.35
CA ARG A 48 24.80 -0.92 11.90
C ARG A 48 24.53 -0.35 10.52
N PRO A 49 23.75 -1.04 9.68
CA PRO A 49 23.21 -0.43 8.47
C PRO A 49 22.46 0.85 8.85
N VAL A 50 22.71 1.91 8.13
CA VAL A 50 21.95 3.15 8.33
C VAL A 50 20.53 2.90 7.82
N GLN A 51 19.58 2.83 8.73
CA GLN A 51 18.18 2.75 8.36
C GLN A 51 17.74 4.12 7.82
N ASP A 52 17.33 4.17 6.58
CA ASP A 52 16.64 5.31 5.99
C ASP A 52 15.15 4.98 5.96
N GLU A 53 14.40 5.73 6.71
CA GLU A 53 12.95 5.64 6.73
C GLU A 53 12.41 6.69 5.77
N LEU A 54 11.76 6.24 4.71
CA LEU A 54 11.11 7.12 3.76
C LEU A 54 9.59 7.02 3.95
N VAL A 55 8.97 8.14 4.25
CA VAL A 55 7.52 8.24 4.40
C VAL A 55 6.93 8.74 3.09
N LEU A 56 6.13 7.90 2.46
CA LEU A 56 5.42 8.19 1.23
C LEU A 56 3.93 8.33 1.49
N THR A 57 3.28 9.13 0.69
CA THR A 57 1.81 9.22 0.65
C THR A 57 1.29 8.50 -0.59
N GLY A 58 0.14 7.88 -0.47
CA GLY A 58 -0.48 7.16 -1.58
C GLY A 58 -1.96 6.94 -1.38
N GLU A 59 -2.53 6.18 -2.26
CA GLU A 59 -3.94 5.81 -2.25
C GLU A 59 -4.09 4.28 -2.37
N ILE A 60 -5.15 3.77 -1.80
CA ILE A 60 -5.53 2.38 -1.96
C ILE A 60 -6.29 2.24 -3.28
N ALA A 61 -5.87 1.31 -4.10
CA ALA A 61 -6.55 0.95 -5.34
C ALA A 61 -7.00 -0.51 -5.31
N ALA A 62 -8.09 -0.81 -6.00
CA ALA A 62 -8.44 -2.20 -6.24
C ALA A 62 -7.35 -2.89 -7.06
N ASN A 63 -7.17 -4.20 -6.86
CA ASN A 63 -6.26 -4.98 -7.67
C ASN A 63 -6.75 -5.00 -9.13
N GLY A 64 -6.05 -4.30 -10.03
CA GLY A 64 -6.41 -4.20 -11.43
C GLY A 64 -6.47 -5.55 -12.16
N ASP A 65 -5.66 -6.53 -11.73
CA ASP A 65 -5.66 -7.87 -12.31
C ASP A 65 -6.91 -8.68 -11.92
N LYS A 66 -7.63 -8.24 -10.88
CA LYS A 66 -8.86 -8.84 -10.36
C LYS A 66 -10.07 -7.92 -10.49
N THR A 67 -9.96 -6.92 -11.36
CA THR A 67 -11.02 -5.95 -11.63
C THR A 67 -11.55 -6.15 -13.05
N VAL A 68 -12.88 -6.25 -13.22
CA VAL A 68 -13.53 -6.44 -14.50
C VAL A 68 -14.55 -5.34 -14.72
N LYS A 69 -14.43 -4.65 -15.85
CA LYS A 69 -15.42 -3.72 -16.35
C LYS A 69 -16.50 -4.50 -17.13
N VAL A 70 -17.74 -4.31 -16.76
CA VAL A 70 -18.90 -5.02 -17.34
C VAL A 70 -19.59 -4.11 -18.33
N TYR A 71 -19.52 -4.49 -19.59
CA TYR A 71 -20.16 -3.81 -20.72
C TYR A 71 -21.39 -4.60 -21.16
N PRO A 72 -22.47 -3.93 -21.57
CA PRO A 72 -23.58 -4.62 -22.22
C PRO A 72 -23.15 -5.06 -23.63
N LEU A 73 -23.71 -6.19 -24.09
CA LEU A 73 -23.43 -6.72 -25.44
C LEU A 73 -24.31 -6.10 -26.53
N VAL A 74 -25.42 -5.47 -26.12
CA VAL A 74 -26.43 -4.88 -27.02
C VAL A 74 -26.91 -3.55 -26.46
N GLY A 75 -27.28 -2.62 -27.33
CA GLY A 75 -27.95 -1.39 -26.95
C GLY A 75 -29.36 -1.63 -26.46
N GLY A 76 -29.89 -0.70 -25.68
CA GLY A 76 -31.24 -0.80 -25.16
C GLY A 76 -31.55 0.16 -24.02
N VAL A 77 -32.61 -0.16 -23.28
CA VAL A 77 -33.04 0.61 -22.10
C VAL A 77 -32.89 -0.28 -20.88
N VAL A 78 -32.27 0.24 -19.83
CA VAL A 78 -32.20 -0.43 -18.52
C VAL A 78 -33.60 -0.49 -17.92
N GLU A 79 -34.19 -1.67 -17.90
CA GLU A 79 -35.51 -1.87 -17.30
C GLU A 79 -35.44 -1.89 -15.78
N GLN A 80 -34.41 -2.55 -15.23
CA GLN A 80 -34.19 -2.66 -13.79
C GLN A 80 -32.76 -2.92 -13.43
N LEU A 81 -32.25 -2.19 -12.44
CA LEU A 81 -31.00 -2.49 -11.74
C LEU A 81 -31.29 -3.34 -10.50
N ARG A 82 -30.45 -4.36 -10.27
CA ARG A 82 -30.54 -5.29 -9.15
C ARG A 82 -29.46 -5.11 -8.11
N VAL A 83 -28.51 -4.22 -8.35
CA VAL A 83 -27.34 -3.97 -7.49
C VAL A 83 -27.08 -2.49 -7.37
N GLN A 84 -26.39 -2.14 -6.27
CA GLN A 84 -25.96 -0.78 -5.96
C GLN A 84 -24.44 -0.72 -5.82
N LEU A 85 -23.89 0.50 -5.81
CA LEU A 85 -22.49 0.74 -5.51
C LEU A 85 -22.14 0.20 -4.11
N GLY A 86 -21.06 -0.57 -4.01
CA GLY A 86 -20.61 -1.20 -2.76
C GLY A 86 -21.21 -2.58 -2.48
N ASP A 87 -22.19 -3.04 -3.24
CA ASP A 87 -22.78 -4.38 -3.05
C ASP A 87 -21.76 -5.47 -3.35
N LYS A 88 -21.78 -6.53 -2.54
CA LYS A 88 -21.06 -7.77 -2.81
C LYS A 88 -21.87 -8.64 -3.76
N VAL A 89 -21.25 -9.07 -4.86
CA VAL A 89 -21.86 -9.91 -5.87
C VAL A 89 -21.10 -11.22 -6.05
N THR A 90 -21.82 -12.26 -6.48
CA THR A 90 -21.23 -13.56 -6.85
C THR A 90 -21.24 -13.73 -8.36
N LYS A 91 -20.27 -14.48 -8.88
CA LYS A 91 -20.22 -14.82 -10.31
C LYS A 91 -21.54 -15.40 -10.79
N GLY A 92 -22.08 -14.86 -11.90
CA GLY A 92 -23.37 -15.26 -12.47
C GLY A 92 -24.57 -14.53 -11.87
N GLN A 93 -24.43 -13.73 -10.80
CA GLN A 93 -25.50 -12.94 -10.22
C GLN A 93 -26.04 -11.92 -11.21
N LEU A 94 -27.36 -11.74 -11.27
CA LEU A 94 -28.03 -10.75 -12.10
C LEU A 94 -27.73 -9.34 -11.59
N LEU A 95 -27.18 -8.48 -12.46
CA LEU A 95 -26.87 -7.09 -12.17
C LEU A 95 -27.93 -6.13 -12.69
N ALA A 96 -28.35 -6.35 -13.94
CA ALA A 96 -29.34 -5.52 -14.61
C ALA A 96 -30.17 -6.34 -15.62
N VAL A 97 -31.38 -5.88 -15.86
CA VAL A 97 -32.25 -6.34 -16.94
C VAL A 97 -32.35 -5.22 -17.97
N ILE A 98 -32.11 -5.56 -19.24
CA ILE A 98 -32.03 -4.60 -20.33
C ILE A 98 -33.02 -5.02 -21.42
N LYS A 99 -33.88 -4.09 -21.83
CA LYS A 99 -34.79 -4.24 -22.96
C LYS A 99 -34.10 -3.79 -24.23
N SER A 100 -33.90 -4.71 -25.19
CA SER A 100 -33.19 -4.43 -26.44
C SER A 100 -34.07 -4.75 -27.66
N SER A 101 -34.14 -3.80 -28.59
CA SER A 101 -34.82 -4.03 -29.89
C SER A 101 -34.09 -5.09 -30.74
N GLU A 102 -32.74 -5.11 -30.67
CA GLU A 102 -31.94 -6.10 -31.40
C GLU A 102 -32.28 -7.54 -30.98
N ILE A 103 -32.44 -7.77 -29.67
CA ILE A 103 -32.86 -9.09 -29.15
C ILE A 103 -34.28 -9.43 -29.61
N ALA A 104 -35.22 -8.47 -29.56
CA ALA A 104 -36.57 -8.68 -30.02
C ALA A 104 -36.61 -9.05 -31.51
N ASP A 105 -35.76 -8.42 -32.33
CA ASP A 105 -35.66 -8.76 -33.75
C ASP A 105 -35.11 -10.17 -33.98
N VAL A 106 -34.08 -10.59 -33.27
CA VAL A 106 -33.54 -11.96 -33.36
C VAL A 106 -34.56 -13.00 -32.86
N GLN A 107 -35.36 -12.68 -31.85
CA GLN A 107 -36.46 -13.54 -31.39
C GLN A 107 -37.56 -13.71 -32.48
N ASN A 108 -37.97 -12.60 -33.10
CA ASN A 108 -38.94 -12.62 -34.18
C ASN A 108 -38.40 -13.44 -35.38
N GLN A 109 -37.13 -13.24 -35.76
CA GLN A 109 -36.46 -14.04 -36.81
C GLN A 109 -36.40 -15.53 -36.43
N THR A 110 -36.16 -15.85 -35.17
CA THR A 110 -36.17 -17.25 -34.69
C THR A 110 -37.54 -17.90 -34.78
N THR A 111 -38.59 -17.15 -34.43
CA THR A 111 -39.96 -17.60 -34.55
C THR A 111 -40.36 -17.87 -36.01
N ALA A 112 -40.03 -16.94 -36.92
CA ALA A 112 -40.24 -17.09 -38.36
C ALA A 112 -39.50 -18.31 -38.92
N ALA A 113 -38.17 -18.42 -38.60
CA ALA A 113 -37.36 -19.56 -39.05
C ALA A 113 -37.86 -20.91 -38.52
N THR A 114 -38.42 -20.92 -37.31
CA THR A 114 -39.05 -22.15 -36.75
C THR A 114 -40.29 -22.54 -37.52
N SER A 115 -41.14 -21.56 -37.89
CA SER A 115 -42.33 -21.80 -38.74
C SER A 115 -41.92 -22.31 -40.12
N ASP A 116 -40.90 -21.74 -40.75
CA ASP A 116 -40.37 -22.19 -42.04
C ASP A 116 -39.84 -23.64 -41.95
N LEU A 117 -39.16 -24.00 -40.87
CA LEU A 117 -38.69 -25.36 -40.60
C LEU A 117 -39.88 -26.36 -40.50
N ASP A 118 -40.96 -25.96 -39.85
CA ASP A 118 -42.13 -26.81 -39.70
C ASP A 118 -42.87 -26.99 -41.02
N ILE A 119 -42.94 -25.95 -41.86
CA ILE A 119 -43.46 -26.03 -43.24
C ILE A 119 -42.56 -26.96 -44.08
N ALA A 120 -41.24 -26.80 -44.03
CA ALA A 120 -40.32 -27.65 -44.78
C ALA A 120 -40.42 -29.13 -44.36
N ARG A 121 -40.59 -29.40 -43.06
CA ARG A 121 -40.84 -30.78 -42.55
C ARG A 121 -42.12 -31.39 -43.07
N LYS A 122 -43.23 -30.63 -43.11
CA LYS A 122 -44.49 -31.07 -43.67
C LYS A 122 -44.38 -31.38 -45.16
N ASN A 123 -43.72 -30.50 -45.93
CA ASN A 123 -43.48 -30.69 -47.36
C ASN A 123 -42.65 -31.95 -47.64
N LEU A 124 -41.61 -32.21 -46.81
CA LEU A 124 -40.80 -33.42 -46.92
C LEU A 124 -41.67 -34.67 -46.65
N ALA A 125 -42.46 -34.64 -45.60
CA ALA A 125 -43.43 -35.81 -45.32
C ALA A 125 -44.36 -36.09 -46.50
N VAL A 126 -44.94 -35.04 -47.10
CA VAL A 126 -45.80 -35.18 -48.30
C VAL A 126 -45.00 -35.71 -49.47
N ALA A 127 -43.75 -35.20 -49.71
CA ALA A 127 -42.91 -35.69 -50.82
C ALA A 127 -42.52 -37.17 -50.64
N GLU A 128 -42.21 -37.61 -49.41
CA GLU A 128 -41.90 -39.00 -49.08
C GLU A 128 -43.15 -39.96 -49.25
N ASP A 129 -44.31 -39.47 -48.88
CA ASP A 129 -45.56 -40.30 -49.07
C ASP A 129 -45.95 -40.38 -50.53
N MET A 130 -45.84 -39.31 -51.31
CA MET A 130 -46.04 -39.34 -52.78
C MET A 130 -45.06 -40.24 -53.52
N TYR A 131 -43.75 -40.20 -53.05
CA TYR A 131 -42.74 -41.10 -53.59
C TYR A 131 -43.08 -42.59 -53.33
N LYS A 132 -43.48 -42.93 -52.13
CA LYS A 132 -43.94 -44.27 -51.77
C LYS A 132 -45.14 -44.73 -52.62
N ALA A 133 -46.02 -43.77 -53.01
CA ALA A 133 -47.14 -44.00 -53.88
C ALA A 133 -46.79 -44.05 -55.42
N GLY A 134 -45.51 -43.84 -55.76
CA GLY A 134 -45.03 -43.80 -57.16
C GLY A 134 -45.41 -42.52 -57.92
N LEU A 135 -45.81 -41.45 -57.18
CA LEU A 135 -46.29 -40.18 -57.77
C LEU A 135 -45.20 -39.08 -57.83
N ASN A 136 -44.09 -39.29 -57.12
CA ASN A 136 -42.96 -38.34 -57.07
C ASN A 136 -41.62 -39.03 -57.38
N SER A 137 -40.62 -38.25 -57.82
CA SER A 137 -39.26 -38.75 -58.08
C SER A 137 -38.42 -38.74 -56.79
N ASP A 138 -37.38 -39.59 -56.75
CA ASP A 138 -36.35 -39.53 -55.71
C ASP A 138 -35.70 -38.13 -55.57
N ARG A 139 -35.53 -37.45 -56.69
CA ARG A 139 -35.01 -36.07 -56.73
C ARG A 139 -35.90 -35.10 -55.93
N ASP A 140 -37.22 -35.24 -55.98
CA ASP A 140 -38.12 -34.34 -55.26
C ASP A 140 -38.02 -34.56 -53.75
N VAL A 141 -37.82 -35.79 -53.27
CA VAL A 141 -37.56 -36.12 -51.88
C VAL A 141 -36.23 -35.55 -51.43
N VAL A 142 -35.17 -35.69 -52.26
CA VAL A 142 -33.83 -35.13 -51.98
C VAL A 142 -33.88 -33.58 -51.85
N LEU A 143 -34.62 -32.90 -52.74
CA LEU A 143 -34.81 -31.45 -52.69
C LEU A 143 -35.56 -31.02 -51.41
N ALA A 144 -36.66 -31.71 -51.05
CA ALA A 144 -37.41 -31.39 -49.86
C ALA A 144 -36.58 -31.64 -48.56
N ARG A 145 -35.75 -32.69 -48.54
CA ARG A 145 -34.82 -32.95 -47.44
C ARG A 145 -33.73 -31.88 -47.34
N ALA A 146 -33.20 -31.40 -48.47
CA ALA A 146 -32.24 -30.28 -48.50
C ALA A 146 -32.84 -28.99 -47.90
N GLU A 147 -34.13 -28.71 -48.20
CA GLU A 147 -34.81 -27.52 -47.67
C GLU A 147 -35.05 -27.66 -46.12
N VAL A 148 -35.37 -28.83 -45.60
CA VAL A 148 -35.42 -29.07 -44.14
C VAL A 148 -34.07 -28.82 -43.52
N THR A 149 -32.97 -29.26 -44.14
CA THR A 149 -31.60 -29.08 -43.63
C THR A 149 -31.22 -27.60 -43.59
N LYS A 150 -31.56 -26.84 -44.61
CA LYS A 150 -31.34 -25.40 -44.74
C LYS A 150 -32.13 -24.65 -43.66
N ALA A 151 -33.45 -24.90 -43.53
CA ALA A 151 -34.30 -24.28 -42.52
C ALA A 151 -33.81 -24.58 -41.10
N ARG A 152 -33.40 -25.82 -40.81
CA ARG A 152 -32.82 -26.21 -39.52
C ARG A 152 -31.53 -25.43 -39.24
N GLY A 153 -30.70 -25.22 -40.27
CA GLY A 153 -29.46 -24.39 -40.18
C GLY A 153 -29.78 -22.96 -39.75
N THR A 154 -30.82 -22.33 -40.33
CA THR A 154 -31.25 -20.97 -39.97
C THR A 154 -31.74 -20.89 -38.53
N VAL A 155 -32.59 -21.80 -38.08
CA VAL A 155 -32.99 -21.86 -36.65
C VAL A 155 -31.80 -22.03 -35.77
N GLY A 156 -30.85 -22.93 -36.09
CA GLY A 156 -29.65 -23.17 -35.29
C GLY A 156 -28.73 -21.94 -35.19
N LYS A 157 -28.61 -21.15 -36.26
CA LYS A 157 -27.89 -19.87 -36.26
C LYS A 157 -28.51 -18.88 -35.26
N ASN A 158 -29.82 -18.64 -35.39
CA ASN A 158 -30.53 -17.67 -34.55
C ASN A 158 -30.51 -18.05 -33.06
N VAL A 159 -30.74 -19.35 -32.76
CA VAL A 159 -30.69 -19.87 -31.38
C VAL A 159 -29.27 -19.68 -30.76
N LYS A 160 -28.22 -19.92 -31.53
CA LYS A 160 -26.85 -19.68 -31.07
C LYS A 160 -26.61 -18.19 -30.80
N GLN A 161 -27.11 -17.30 -31.63
CA GLN A 161 -27.02 -15.85 -31.44
C GLN A 161 -27.72 -15.41 -30.15
N LEU A 162 -28.95 -15.88 -29.91
CA LEU A 162 -29.69 -15.64 -28.66
C LEU A 162 -28.96 -16.20 -27.44
N GLY A 163 -28.29 -17.34 -27.58
CA GLY A 163 -27.47 -17.93 -26.48
C GLY A 163 -26.29 -17.09 -26.07
N VAL A 164 -25.67 -16.33 -27.01
CA VAL A 164 -24.57 -15.40 -26.71
C VAL A 164 -25.06 -14.24 -25.85
N TYR A 165 -26.27 -13.76 -26.05
CA TYR A 165 -26.83 -12.63 -25.30
C TYR A 165 -27.28 -12.98 -23.87
N GLY A 166 -27.40 -14.26 -23.49
CA GLY A 166 -27.82 -14.64 -22.14
C GLY A 166 -29.23 -14.17 -21.80
N ILE A 167 -30.18 -14.52 -22.62
CA ILE A 167 -31.56 -14.05 -22.51
C ILE A 167 -32.28 -14.74 -21.34
N GLY A 168 -32.97 -13.94 -20.52
CA GLY A 168 -33.80 -14.39 -19.42
C GLY A 168 -35.14 -14.99 -19.89
N LYS A 169 -35.94 -15.49 -18.94
CA LYS A 169 -37.24 -16.12 -19.22
C LYS A 169 -38.25 -15.17 -19.90
N ASP A 170 -38.10 -13.86 -19.63
CA ASP A 170 -38.98 -12.82 -20.15
C ASP A 170 -38.53 -12.28 -21.52
N GLY A 171 -37.52 -12.90 -22.15
CA GLY A 171 -37.00 -12.46 -23.45
C GLY A 171 -36.13 -11.21 -23.39
N MET A 172 -35.77 -10.74 -22.21
CA MET A 172 -34.90 -9.58 -21.99
C MET A 172 -33.44 -9.98 -21.80
N TYR A 173 -32.54 -9.07 -22.04
CA TYR A 173 -31.12 -9.28 -21.83
C TYR A 173 -30.81 -9.20 -20.35
N GLU A 174 -30.22 -10.23 -19.78
CA GLU A 174 -29.80 -10.32 -18.41
C GLU A 174 -28.28 -10.06 -18.33
N LEU A 175 -27.88 -8.89 -17.83
CA LEU A 175 -26.47 -8.58 -17.57
C LEU A 175 -26.08 -9.22 -16.24
N ARG A 176 -25.11 -10.14 -16.28
CA ARG A 176 -24.67 -10.93 -15.13
C ARG A 176 -23.21 -10.66 -14.77
N ALA A 177 -22.86 -10.83 -13.48
CA ALA A 177 -21.52 -10.67 -12.96
C ALA A 177 -20.55 -11.72 -13.55
N PRO A 178 -19.47 -11.32 -14.22
CA PRO A 178 -18.47 -12.26 -14.76
C PRO A 178 -17.57 -12.85 -13.68
N ILE A 179 -17.37 -12.13 -12.57
CA ILE A 179 -16.58 -12.54 -11.40
C ILE A 179 -17.37 -12.28 -10.11
N SER A 180 -16.91 -12.88 -9.00
CA SER A 180 -17.37 -12.48 -7.66
C SER A 180 -16.52 -11.31 -7.17
N GLY A 181 -17.10 -10.42 -6.37
CA GLY A 181 -16.40 -9.22 -5.85
C GLY A 181 -17.38 -8.17 -5.36
N PHE A 182 -16.95 -6.92 -5.39
CA PHE A 182 -17.77 -5.77 -5.02
C PHE A 182 -17.99 -4.85 -6.22
N ILE A 183 -19.15 -4.22 -6.29
CA ILE A 183 -19.43 -3.16 -7.27
C ILE A 183 -18.63 -1.92 -6.86
N THR A 184 -17.54 -1.64 -7.54
CA THR A 184 -16.68 -0.49 -7.27
C THR A 184 -17.02 0.74 -8.09
N GLU A 185 -17.70 0.54 -9.23
CA GLU A 185 -18.28 1.64 -10.03
C GLU A 185 -19.66 1.20 -10.55
N LYS A 186 -20.59 2.14 -10.58
CA LYS A 186 -21.92 1.99 -11.18
C LYS A 186 -22.22 3.21 -12.03
N ASN A 187 -22.20 3.03 -13.35
CA ASN A 187 -22.41 4.08 -14.34
C ASN A 187 -23.79 3.95 -15.03
N ALA A 188 -24.65 3.05 -14.54
CA ALA A 188 -25.99 2.83 -15.07
C ALA A 188 -27.05 3.36 -14.09
N THR A 189 -28.14 3.90 -14.67
CA THR A 189 -29.35 4.28 -13.93
C THR A 189 -30.57 3.51 -14.47
N ASP A 190 -31.61 3.37 -13.64
CA ASP A 190 -32.89 2.78 -14.11
C ASP A 190 -33.46 3.66 -15.21
N HIS A 191 -34.02 3.02 -16.24
CA HIS A 191 -34.60 3.67 -17.42
C HIS A 191 -33.63 4.44 -18.30
N GLU A 192 -32.33 4.32 -18.08
CA GLU A 192 -31.32 4.90 -18.95
C GLU A 192 -31.30 4.17 -20.31
N GLN A 193 -31.29 4.95 -21.38
CA GLN A 193 -31.16 4.47 -22.75
C GLN A 193 -29.73 4.62 -23.25
N PHE A 194 -29.17 3.58 -23.84
CA PHE A 194 -27.84 3.61 -24.42
C PHE A 194 -27.81 2.89 -25.79
N ASN A 195 -26.86 3.30 -26.61
CA ASN A 195 -26.61 2.72 -27.94
C ASN A 195 -25.26 2.01 -27.95
N ASN A 196 -25.09 1.00 -28.82
CA ASN A 196 -23.84 0.24 -28.92
C ASN A 196 -22.58 1.07 -29.19
N ASP A 197 -22.70 2.23 -29.85
CA ASP A 197 -21.56 3.03 -30.30
C ASP A 197 -20.93 3.91 -29.19
N ASN A 198 -21.67 4.14 -28.09
CA ASN A 198 -21.24 5.06 -27.00
C ASN A 198 -21.39 4.48 -25.59
N VAL A 199 -21.42 3.17 -25.45
CA VAL A 199 -21.60 2.55 -24.14
C VAL A 199 -20.28 2.45 -23.40
N GLY A 200 -20.16 3.19 -22.29
CA GLY A 200 -19.18 2.91 -21.25
C GLY A 200 -19.49 1.61 -20.52
N ASN A 201 -18.64 1.22 -19.59
CA ASN A 201 -18.96 0.12 -18.67
C ASN A 201 -20.15 0.51 -17.79
N LEU A 202 -21.13 -0.37 -17.66
CA LEU A 202 -22.27 -0.15 -16.75
C LEU A 202 -21.88 -0.38 -15.29
N PHE A 203 -20.96 -1.33 -15.05
CA PHE A 203 -20.43 -1.66 -13.74
C PHE A 203 -18.95 -1.95 -13.81
N THR A 204 -18.25 -1.72 -12.70
CA THR A 204 -16.92 -2.29 -12.44
C THR A 204 -17.03 -3.18 -11.20
N ILE A 205 -16.57 -4.42 -11.34
CA ILE A 205 -16.54 -5.39 -10.25
C ILE A 205 -15.08 -5.68 -9.90
N SER A 206 -14.74 -5.50 -8.62
CA SER A 206 -13.39 -5.76 -8.13
C SER A 206 -13.43 -6.78 -7.00
N ASP A 207 -12.54 -7.77 -7.07
CA ASP A 207 -12.21 -8.60 -5.93
C ASP A 207 -11.33 -7.79 -4.99
N LEU A 208 -11.76 -7.63 -3.74
CA LEU A 208 -11.08 -6.83 -2.72
C LEU A 208 -10.38 -7.69 -1.65
N ASP A 209 -10.16 -8.98 -1.88
CA ASP A 209 -9.42 -9.85 -0.97
C ASP A 209 -7.96 -9.40 -0.82
N ASP A 210 -7.39 -8.80 -1.85
CA ASP A 210 -6.15 -8.07 -1.84
C ASP A 210 -6.29 -6.71 -2.54
N VAL A 211 -5.55 -5.73 -2.07
CA VAL A 211 -5.55 -4.36 -2.60
C VAL A 211 -4.14 -3.89 -2.92
N TRP A 212 -4.04 -2.89 -3.76
CA TRP A 212 -2.80 -2.22 -4.10
C TRP A 212 -2.72 -0.86 -3.41
N ILE A 213 -1.56 -0.56 -2.83
CA ILE A 213 -1.26 0.79 -2.38
C ILE A 213 -0.38 1.43 -3.44
N MET A 214 -0.88 2.46 -4.07
CA MET A 214 -0.17 3.24 -5.08
C MET A 214 0.48 4.44 -4.40
N ALA A 215 1.73 4.27 -3.94
CA ALA A 215 2.45 5.32 -3.23
C ALA A 215 3.25 6.20 -4.20
N ASN A 216 3.29 7.50 -3.90
CA ASN A 216 3.96 8.52 -4.69
C ASN A 216 5.39 8.74 -4.19
N VAL A 217 6.35 8.62 -5.08
CA VAL A 217 7.77 8.85 -4.81
C VAL A 217 8.21 10.10 -5.58
N PHE A 218 8.67 11.11 -4.84
CA PHE A 218 9.20 12.33 -5.46
C PHE A 218 10.54 12.06 -6.14
N GLU A 219 10.89 12.85 -7.14
CA GLU A 219 12.12 12.69 -7.92
C GLU A 219 13.38 12.62 -7.05
N SER A 220 13.46 13.41 -5.97
CA SER A 220 14.56 13.40 -5.00
C SER A 220 14.74 12.09 -4.23
N ASP A 221 13.71 11.25 -4.19
CA ASP A 221 13.64 10.03 -3.39
C ASP A 221 13.66 8.74 -4.22
N ILE A 222 13.67 8.86 -5.54
CA ILE A 222 13.64 7.70 -6.47
C ILE A 222 14.78 6.72 -6.17
N SER A 223 15.99 7.21 -5.88
CA SER A 223 17.16 6.37 -5.59
C SER A 223 17.05 5.60 -4.28
N LYS A 224 16.14 6.02 -3.38
CA LYS A 224 15.93 5.43 -2.05
C LYS A 224 14.91 4.30 -2.04
N VAL A 225 14.24 4.04 -3.17
CA VAL A 225 13.16 3.07 -3.28
C VAL A 225 13.51 1.97 -4.27
N LYS A 226 13.37 0.72 -3.83
CA LYS A 226 13.61 -0.45 -4.68
C LYS A 226 12.53 -1.50 -4.46
N MET A 227 12.34 -2.33 -5.49
CA MET A 227 11.49 -3.52 -5.39
C MET A 227 12.01 -4.46 -4.30
N GLY A 228 11.10 -5.02 -3.50
CA GLY A 228 11.40 -5.90 -2.37
C GLY A 228 11.56 -5.20 -1.02
N TYR A 229 11.64 -3.86 -0.97
CA TYR A 229 11.71 -3.16 0.32
C TYR A 229 10.42 -3.35 1.12
N SER A 230 10.60 -3.52 2.44
CA SER A 230 9.48 -3.60 3.39
C SER A 230 8.73 -2.29 3.44
N ALA A 231 7.42 -2.39 3.50
CA ALA A 231 6.52 -1.25 3.60
C ALA A 231 5.54 -1.47 4.75
N ASP A 232 5.48 -0.53 5.66
CA ASP A 232 4.49 -0.45 6.73
C ASP A 232 3.46 0.61 6.37
N VAL A 233 2.22 0.21 6.23
CA VAL A 233 1.13 1.05 5.72
C VAL A 233 0.14 1.34 6.82
N THR A 234 -0.18 2.60 6.99
CA THR A 234 -1.24 3.09 7.89
C THR A 234 -2.24 3.91 7.10
N THR A 235 -3.49 4.01 7.57
CA THR A 235 -4.54 4.81 6.95
C THR A 235 -5.13 5.78 7.96
N LEU A 236 -5.73 6.86 7.48
CA LEU A 236 -6.41 7.82 8.37
C LEU A 236 -7.58 7.19 9.13
N SER A 237 -8.25 6.20 8.54
CA SER A 237 -9.37 5.49 9.18
C SER A 237 -8.93 4.49 10.25
N TYR A 238 -7.69 4.03 10.19
CA TYR A 238 -7.12 3.04 11.10
C TYR A 238 -5.69 3.42 11.49
N PRO A 239 -5.51 4.51 12.28
CA PRO A 239 -4.17 5.03 12.60
C PRO A 239 -3.33 4.06 13.46
N ASP A 240 -3.99 3.23 14.27
CA ASP A 240 -3.33 2.27 15.16
C ASP A 240 -3.11 0.89 14.51
N LYS A 241 -3.58 0.70 13.26
CA LYS A 241 -3.40 -0.56 12.53
C LYS A 241 -2.29 -0.44 11.52
N HIS A 242 -1.32 -1.34 11.61
CA HIS A 242 -0.20 -1.46 10.70
C HIS A 242 -0.43 -2.61 9.73
N PHE A 243 -0.48 -2.29 8.45
CA PHE A 243 -0.60 -3.26 7.37
C PHE A 243 0.78 -3.44 6.73
N ARG A 244 1.37 -4.62 6.89
CA ARG A 244 2.73 -4.88 6.42
C ARG A 244 2.72 -5.55 5.06
N GLY A 245 3.53 -5.00 4.17
CA GLY A 245 3.75 -5.53 2.84
C GLY A 245 5.15 -5.25 2.35
N HIS A 246 5.34 -5.34 1.05
CA HIS A 246 6.59 -4.97 0.39
C HIS A 246 6.30 -4.34 -0.97
N ILE A 247 7.24 -3.56 -1.45
CA ILE A 247 7.16 -2.97 -2.79
C ILE A 247 7.31 -4.10 -3.81
N ASP A 248 6.25 -4.42 -4.54
CA ASP A 248 6.23 -5.47 -5.56
C ASP A 248 6.43 -4.91 -6.97
N LYS A 249 6.23 -3.60 -7.17
CA LYS A 249 6.45 -2.95 -8.46
C LYS A 249 6.88 -1.50 -8.30
N VAL A 250 7.87 -1.11 -9.08
CA VAL A 250 8.29 0.29 -9.29
C VAL A 250 7.91 0.65 -10.72
N PHE A 251 7.16 1.72 -10.91
CA PHE A 251 6.75 2.19 -12.23
C PHE A 251 7.82 3.16 -12.75
N ASN A 252 8.54 2.77 -13.81
CA ASN A 252 9.64 3.55 -14.39
C ASN A 252 9.15 4.72 -15.27
N VAL A 253 8.06 5.35 -14.88
CA VAL A 253 7.46 6.50 -15.56
C VAL A 253 7.06 7.52 -14.51
N LEU A 254 7.44 8.77 -14.72
CA LEU A 254 6.96 9.90 -13.93
C LEU A 254 5.62 10.37 -14.47
N ASP A 255 4.71 10.64 -13.59
CA ASP A 255 3.49 11.34 -13.93
C ASP A 255 3.84 12.76 -14.40
N PRO A 256 3.39 13.18 -15.59
CA PRO A 256 3.82 14.45 -16.18
C PRO A 256 3.33 15.69 -15.42
N GLU A 257 2.22 15.60 -14.70
CA GLU A 257 1.62 16.72 -13.97
C GLU A 257 2.21 16.83 -12.56
N SER A 258 2.19 15.74 -11.81
CA SER A 258 2.62 15.72 -10.40
C SER A 258 4.11 15.51 -10.21
N LYS A 259 4.85 15.07 -11.26
CA LYS A 259 6.29 14.77 -11.24
C LYS A 259 6.67 13.71 -10.19
N VAL A 260 5.76 12.80 -9.89
CA VAL A 260 5.99 11.68 -8.99
C VAL A 260 6.10 10.36 -9.76
N MET A 261 6.93 9.47 -9.27
CA MET A 261 6.98 8.08 -9.68
C MET A 261 6.06 7.27 -8.77
N LYS A 262 5.24 6.37 -9.31
CA LYS A 262 4.42 5.49 -8.49
C LYS A 262 5.18 4.20 -8.14
N VAL A 263 4.97 3.74 -6.91
CA VAL A 263 5.37 2.40 -6.46
C VAL A 263 4.15 1.68 -5.94
N ARG A 264 4.11 0.37 -6.13
CA ARG A 264 3.01 -0.47 -5.70
C ARG A 264 3.42 -1.34 -4.51
N VAL A 265 2.61 -1.31 -3.48
CA VAL A 265 2.66 -2.25 -2.37
C VAL A 265 1.40 -3.09 -2.41
N ARG A 266 1.53 -4.40 -2.44
CA ARG A 266 0.40 -5.33 -2.37
C ARG A 266 0.13 -5.71 -0.93
N LEU A 267 -1.14 -5.63 -0.53
CA LEU A 267 -1.60 -5.98 0.82
C LEU A 267 -2.79 -6.93 0.74
N ASP A 268 -2.77 -7.96 1.58
CA ASP A 268 -3.97 -8.76 1.86
C ASP A 268 -4.98 -7.92 2.65
N ASN A 269 -6.26 -8.09 2.36
CA ASN A 269 -7.33 -7.28 2.92
C ASN A 269 -8.42 -8.12 3.64
N PRO A 270 -8.05 -8.88 4.69
CA PRO A 270 -9.01 -9.68 5.43
C PRO A 270 -10.08 -8.79 6.08
N GLY A 271 -11.35 -9.14 5.85
CA GLY A 271 -12.48 -8.38 6.37
C GLY A 271 -12.78 -7.09 5.63
N TYR A 272 -12.14 -6.85 4.48
CA TYR A 272 -12.40 -5.70 3.58
C TYR A 272 -12.26 -4.33 4.27
N LEU A 273 -11.31 -4.21 5.20
CA LEU A 273 -11.05 -2.97 5.94
C LEU A 273 -10.51 -1.87 5.04
N LEU A 274 -9.60 -2.24 4.15
CA LEU A 274 -8.99 -1.35 3.17
C LEU A 274 -9.94 -1.22 1.98
N LYS A 275 -10.39 0.00 1.71
CA LYS A 275 -11.31 0.28 0.60
C LYS A 275 -10.56 1.09 -0.47
N PRO A 276 -10.82 0.85 -1.75
CA PRO A 276 -10.33 1.71 -2.81
C PRO A 276 -10.61 3.20 -2.50
N GLU A 277 -9.76 4.08 -2.99
CA GLU A 277 -9.78 5.54 -2.81
C GLU A 277 -9.46 6.03 -1.37
N MET A 278 -9.15 5.15 -0.41
CA MET A 278 -8.63 5.57 0.89
C MET A 278 -7.20 6.09 0.76
N TYR A 279 -6.89 7.16 1.47
CA TYR A 279 -5.51 7.64 1.63
C TYR A 279 -4.71 6.71 2.54
N ALA A 280 -3.46 6.48 2.15
CA ALA A 280 -2.51 5.67 2.90
C ALA A 280 -1.19 6.41 3.09
N GLN A 281 -0.59 6.23 4.25
CA GLN A 281 0.80 6.59 4.51
C GLN A 281 1.63 5.30 4.47
N VAL A 282 2.68 5.31 3.66
CA VAL A 282 3.56 4.16 3.44
C VAL A 282 4.94 4.49 3.98
N ARG A 283 5.35 3.80 5.01
CA ARG A 283 6.69 3.89 5.58
C ARG A 283 7.54 2.78 4.98
N VAL A 284 8.53 3.18 4.17
CA VAL A 284 9.45 2.25 3.51
C VAL A 284 10.75 2.21 4.29
N GLU A 285 11.18 1.01 4.67
CA GLU A 285 12.45 0.79 5.36
C GLU A 285 13.52 0.41 4.34
N ASN A 286 14.55 1.26 4.22
CA ASN A 286 15.73 0.96 3.43
C ASN A 286 16.82 0.40 4.37
N THR A 287 17.14 -0.88 4.21
CA THR A 287 18.18 -1.58 4.99
C THR A 287 19.52 -1.65 4.26
N GLU A 288 19.62 -1.20 3.01
CA GLU A 288 20.84 -1.27 2.19
C GLU A 288 21.80 -0.08 2.42
N GLY A 289 21.54 0.78 3.39
CA GLY A 289 22.37 1.95 3.71
C GLY A 289 23.81 1.58 4.09
N ALA A 290 24.74 2.50 3.82
CA ALA A 290 26.13 2.39 4.31
C ALA A 290 26.12 2.11 5.81
N LYS A 291 27.01 1.21 6.29
CA LYS A 291 27.15 0.96 7.73
C LYS A 291 27.76 2.20 8.40
N ALA A 292 27.13 2.66 9.46
CA ALA A 292 27.64 3.73 10.30
C ALA A 292 27.67 3.29 11.78
N LEU A 293 28.48 3.99 12.58
CA LEU A 293 28.50 3.76 14.03
C LEU A 293 27.15 4.16 14.61
N ALA A 294 26.48 3.23 15.24
CA ALA A 294 25.19 3.43 15.88
C ALA A 294 25.31 3.30 17.40
N ILE A 295 24.65 4.21 18.10
CA ILE A 295 24.56 4.25 19.55
C ILE A 295 23.09 4.38 19.95
N PRO A 296 22.69 3.94 21.14
CA PRO A 296 21.34 4.20 21.63
C PRO A 296 21.06 5.70 21.68
N ALA A 297 19.95 6.16 21.13
CA ALA A 297 19.58 7.58 21.14
C ALA A 297 19.57 8.16 22.58
N LYS A 298 19.20 7.33 23.55
CA LYS A 298 19.19 7.68 24.98
C LYS A 298 20.58 7.93 25.57
N SER A 299 21.68 7.45 24.95
CA SER A 299 23.03 7.65 25.45
C SER A 299 23.58 9.05 25.18
N VAL A 300 22.88 9.85 24.39
CA VAL A 300 23.29 11.19 24.00
C VAL A 300 22.85 12.21 25.06
N VAL A 301 23.78 13.06 25.47
CA VAL A 301 23.53 14.27 26.29
C VAL A 301 23.72 15.47 25.40
N PHE A 302 22.72 16.37 25.36
CA PHE A 302 22.82 17.63 24.63
C PHE A 302 23.08 18.76 25.62
N ASP A 303 24.22 19.41 25.50
CA ASP A 303 24.61 20.57 26.31
C ASP A 303 25.36 21.59 25.45
N LYS A 304 25.10 22.89 25.67
CA LYS A 304 25.76 24.03 25.01
C LYS A 304 25.91 23.86 23.49
N ASP A 305 24.82 23.49 22.81
CA ASP A 305 24.75 23.28 21.35
C ASP A 305 25.64 22.13 20.82
N ARG A 306 25.99 21.17 21.68
CA ARG A 306 26.77 19.98 21.29
C ARG A 306 26.17 18.70 21.86
N ASN A 307 26.43 17.62 21.16
CA ASN A 307 26.07 16.29 21.62
C ASN A 307 27.32 15.65 22.28
N PHE A 308 27.09 15.07 23.45
CA PHE A 308 28.10 14.35 24.21
C PHE A 308 27.64 12.94 24.53
N VAL A 309 28.58 12.04 24.75
CA VAL A 309 28.35 10.70 25.27
C VAL A 309 29.35 10.38 26.36
N MET A 310 28.95 9.55 27.31
CA MET A 310 29.79 9.07 28.39
C MET A 310 30.46 7.77 27.99
N VAL A 311 31.73 7.81 27.64
CA VAL A 311 32.52 6.62 27.29
C VAL A 311 33.04 6.00 28.59
N PHE A 312 32.60 4.77 28.84
CA PHE A 312 32.98 4.02 30.02
C PHE A 312 34.20 3.14 29.72
N LYS A 313 35.26 3.29 30.49
CA LYS A 313 36.45 2.40 30.52
C LYS A 313 36.44 1.52 31.76
N ASP A 314 36.32 2.15 32.90
CA ASP A 314 36.19 1.53 34.21
C ASP A 314 35.48 2.50 35.19
N ARG A 315 35.28 2.09 36.45
CA ARG A 315 34.57 2.90 37.47
C ARG A 315 35.21 4.25 37.81
N THR A 316 36.48 4.40 37.51
CA THR A 316 37.27 5.61 37.80
C THR A 316 37.63 6.40 36.55
N HIS A 317 37.33 5.80 35.37
CA HIS A 317 37.67 6.40 34.07
C HIS A 317 36.39 6.39 33.17
N VAL A 318 35.60 7.42 33.34
CA VAL A 318 34.53 7.79 32.44
C VAL A 318 34.90 9.08 31.73
N GLU A 319 34.78 9.11 30.42
CA GLU A 319 35.21 10.24 29.58
C GLU A 319 33.97 10.86 28.92
N THR A 320 33.76 12.18 29.16
CA THR A 320 32.82 12.98 28.40
C THR A 320 33.38 13.25 27.02
N ARG A 321 32.78 12.70 25.95
CA ARG A 321 33.28 12.82 24.60
C ARG A 321 32.26 13.48 23.68
N PRO A 322 32.64 14.56 22.97
CA PRO A 322 31.78 15.19 21.98
C PRO A 322 31.60 14.26 20.78
N VAL A 323 30.41 14.23 20.25
CA VAL A 323 30.06 13.40 19.07
C VAL A 323 29.31 14.23 18.03
N THR A 324 29.52 13.89 16.76
CA THR A 324 28.77 14.45 15.66
C THR A 324 27.73 13.41 15.22
N ILE A 325 26.45 13.73 15.40
CA ILE A 325 25.32 12.88 15.00
C ILE A 325 24.89 13.30 13.59
N SER A 326 24.81 12.34 12.66
CA SER A 326 24.29 12.59 11.32
C SER A 326 22.77 12.55 11.30
N LYS A 327 22.16 11.59 12.00
CA LYS A 327 20.71 11.45 12.17
C LYS A 327 20.37 10.51 13.33
N THR A 328 19.15 10.60 13.80
CA THR A 328 18.55 9.66 14.75
C THR A 328 17.34 9.00 14.09
N VAL A 329 17.28 7.67 14.15
CA VAL A 329 16.17 6.89 13.62
C VAL A 329 15.74 5.86 14.67
N GLY A 330 14.50 5.97 15.13
CA GLY A 330 13.97 5.14 16.21
C GLY A 330 14.83 5.23 17.47
N ASP A 331 15.29 4.10 17.99
CA ASP A 331 16.10 4.02 19.22
C ASP A 331 17.60 4.26 19.01
N TYR A 332 18.05 4.56 17.78
CA TYR A 332 19.48 4.69 17.46
C TYR A 332 19.84 6.04 16.86
N SER A 333 20.97 6.60 17.33
CA SER A 333 21.66 7.75 16.72
C SER A 333 22.88 7.27 15.95
N TYR A 334 23.01 7.73 14.69
CA TYR A 334 24.14 7.40 13.83
C TYR A 334 25.22 8.50 13.93
N VAL A 335 26.44 8.07 14.26
CA VAL A 335 27.56 8.97 14.58
C VAL A 335 28.58 8.97 13.46
N THR A 336 29.00 10.18 13.04
CA THR A 336 30.02 10.37 11.99
C THR A 336 31.41 10.67 12.56
N ALA A 337 31.49 11.23 13.78
CA ALA A 337 32.76 11.55 14.42
C ALA A 337 32.65 11.45 15.94
N GLY A 338 33.76 11.19 16.61
CA GLY A 338 33.89 11.16 18.06
C GLY A 338 33.95 9.77 18.68
N LEU A 339 33.55 8.71 17.96
CA LEU A 339 33.55 7.35 18.50
C LEU A 339 34.26 6.36 17.58
N LYS A 340 34.60 5.21 18.15
CA LYS A 340 35.10 4.02 17.43
C LYS A 340 34.24 2.82 17.72
N ALA A 341 34.19 1.86 16.77
CA ALA A 341 33.56 0.59 17.03
C ALA A 341 34.22 -0.13 18.21
N GLY A 342 33.42 -0.61 19.14
CA GLY A 342 33.91 -1.23 20.38
C GLY A 342 33.99 -0.31 21.61
N ASP A 343 33.84 1.03 21.44
CA ASP A 343 33.70 1.92 22.60
C ASP A 343 32.45 1.47 23.42
N VAL A 344 32.55 1.50 24.74
CA VAL A 344 31.45 1.20 25.65
C VAL A 344 30.87 2.50 26.17
N LEU A 345 29.56 2.67 26.07
CA LEU A 345 28.85 3.89 26.47
C LEU A 345 27.89 3.62 27.62
N ILE A 346 27.67 4.65 28.44
CA ILE A 346 26.56 4.66 29.40
C ILE A 346 25.29 5.04 28.64
N ALA A 347 24.36 4.09 28.51
CA ALA A 347 23.12 4.23 27.73
C ALA A 347 21.89 4.59 28.56
N LYS A 348 22.01 4.53 29.90
CA LYS A 348 20.95 4.93 30.83
C LYS A 348 21.56 5.69 32.00
N ASP A 349 20.85 6.69 32.51
CA ASP A 349 21.24 7.61 33.57
C ASP A 349 22.56 8.36 33.28
N GLN A 350 22.87 8.51 31.99
CA GLN A 350 24.07 9.20 31.47
C GLN A 350 24.09 10.68 31.87
N LEU A 351 22.94 11.33 32.04
CA LEU A 351 22.87 12.74 32.44
C LEU A 351 23.42 12.94 33.86
N LEU A 352 23.10 12.05 34.79
CA LEU A 352 23.63 12.11 36.16
C LEU A 352 25.16 11.99 36.18
N VAL A 353 25.69 11.10 35.32
CA VAL A 353 27.16 10.94 35.19
C VAL A 353 27.80 12.13 34.50
N TYR A 354 27.11 12.75 33.55
CA TYR A 354 27.55 13.94 32.86
C TYR A 354 27.67 15.13 33.83
N ASP A 355 26.63 15.39 34.62
CA ASP A 355 26.59 16.49 35.56
C ASP A 355 27.72 16.35 36.63
N GLU A 356 27.87 15.15 37.19
CA GLU A 356 28.94 14.88 38.20
C GLU A 356 30.35 15.03 37.63
N LEU A 357 30.55 14.79 36.33
CA LEU A 357 31.85 14.93 35.68
C LEU A 357 32.19 16.36 35.24
N ASN A 358 31.20 17.22 35.00
CA ASN A 358 31.38 18.50 34.34
C ASN A 358 30.97 19.70 35.22
N ASP A 359 30.46 19.48 36.45
CA ASP A 359 30.28 20.44 37.52
C ASP A 359 31.57 20.57 38.35
#